data_1d96d1ae1bca6fe374e8b22b68ea7f1a
#
_entry.id   1d96d1ae1bca6fe374e8b22b68ea7f1a
#
_cell.length_a   1.000
_cell.length_b   1.000
_cell.length_c   1.000
_cell.angle_alpha   90.00
_cell.angle_beta   90.00
_cell.angle_gamma   90.00
#
_symmetry.space_group_name_H-M   'P 1'
#
loop_
_entity.id
_entity.type
_entity.pdbx_description
1 polymer ?
#
loop_
_entity_poly.entity_id
_entity_poly.type
_entity_poly.pdbx_seq_one_letter_code
_entity_poly.pdbx_strand_id
1 'polypeptide(L)'
;MKKFWKLAATAAAASLLVAACGGSDSASDTTQAPAEGADVKVAVVYLGVPDDKGWTYQHEQGILQLEQELGVEVKRVENVPEGADSEATFEALAADGYQLIFATSFGYGAPMAKVAVNHPEVCFQWATGAKFLLTKAGGGEFADFDALPANLGTYFGAAEEARYLSGIAAGKATKNNKIGYVAAFPIPEVLRGINAFTLGARSVNPDVTVQVTWTKTWFDPTIEKQAAESLLDAGVDVMAQHQDTTEPGLAADAKGAKWVGYNSDVKEAAPNAWLTAPTWNWGPFYTKTAKAVAAGTCPTDEYYGTMQDGMVTLASFGDSVDAETQSLIEEKKAATIAGEFAPFTGPINKQDGSAWLADGEKAELGFLLGEMLFFVEGVVGSAEG
;
A
#
# COMPACT_ATOMS: atom_id res chain seq x y z
N MET A 1 66.57 -5.44 -17.60
CA MET A 1 66.88 -5.78 -19.00
C MET A 1 65.63 -5.48 -19.80
N LYS A 2 65.50 -4.29 -20.44
CA LYS A 2 65.70 -4.02 -21.90
C LYS A 2 64.86 -4.98 -22.76
N LYS A 3 63.89 -4.55 -23.62
CA LYS A 3 63.85 -3.58 -24.73
C LYS A 3 62.38 -3.46 -25.20
N PHE A 4 61.72 -2.32 -25.38
CA PHE A 4 61.62 -1.40 -26.53
C PHE A 4 61.38 -2.06 -27.91
N TRP A 5 60.29 -1.65 -28.59
CA TRP A 5 60.17 -1.06 -29.92
C TRP A 5 58.70 -0.77 -30.28
N LYS A 6 58.19 0.41 -30.42
CA LYS A 6 58.24 1.49 -31.42
C LYS A 6 57.49 1.17 -32.74
N LEU A 7 56.42 1.94 -32.95
CA LEU A 7 55.98 2.77 -34.09
C LEU A 7 55.74 2.12 -35.47
N ALA A 8 54.55 2.39 -36.06
CA ALA A 8 54.44 3.19 -37.29
C ALA A 8 52.99 3.68 -37.52
N ALA A 9 52.88 4.95 -37.75
CA ALA A 9 51.69 5.67 -38.22
C ALA A 9 51.70 5.69 -39.75
N THR A 10 50.53 5.69 -40.40
CA THR A 10 50.38 6.23 -41.76
C THR A 10 49.03 6.96 -41.87
N ALA A 11 49.16 8.22 -42.26
CA ALA A 11 48.08 9.13 -42.64
C ALA A 11 47.92 9.14 -44.18
N ALA A 12 46.71 9.37 -44.66
CA ALA A 12 46.40 9.98 -45.96
C ALA A 12 44.91 10.34 -45.92
N ALA A 13 44.53 11.59 -45.83
CA ALA A 13 44.43 12.69 -46.76
C ALA A 13 43.11 12.66 -47.61
N ALA A 14 42.23 13.50 -47.21
CA ALA A 14 41.35 14.48 -47.87
C ALA A 14 40.82 14.25 -49.30
N SER A 15 39.52 14.43 -49.45
CA SER A 15 38.90 15.14 -50.58
C SER A 15 37.59 15.80 -50.17
N LEU A 16 37.59 17.12 -50.15
CA LEU A 16 36.41 18.00 -50.10
C LEU A 16 35.75 18.03 -51.50
N LEU A 17 34.41 17.90 -51.50
CA LEU A 17 33.60 18.46 -52.56
C LEU A 17 32.36 19.11 -51.93
N VAL A 18 32.33 20.44 -52.09
CA VAL A 18 31.21 21.32 -51.77
C VAL A 18 30.24 21.27 -52.95
N ALA A 19 28.95 21.05 -52.68
CA ALA A 19 27.90 21.52 -53.57
C ALA A 19 26.73 21.98 -52.71
N ALA A 20 26.37 23.22 -52.90
CA ALA A 20 25.32 23.97 -52.19
C ALA A 20 23.95 23.77 -52.81
N CYS A 21 22.95 24.16 -52.01
CA CYS A 21 21.59 24.60 -52.33
C CYS A 21 20.47 23.57 -52.26
N GLY A 22 19.52 23.87 -51.33
CA GLY A 22 18.13 23.43 -51.40
C GLY A 22 17.56 23.18 -50.02
N GLY A 23 16.95 24.21 -49.40
CA GLY A 23 16.25 24.06 -48.13
C GLY A 23 14.99 23.21 -48.25
N SER A 24 14.75 22.40 -47.26
CA SER A 24 13.41 22.02 -46.79
C SER A 24 13.58 21.58 -45.35
N ASP A 25 12.91 22.28 -44.44
CA ASP A 25 12.73 21.92 -43.04
C ASP A 25 12.07 20.56 -42.98
N SER A 26 12.84 19.53 -42.70
CA SER A 26 12.34 18.26 -42.27
C SER A 26 12.48 18.25 -40.74
N ALA A 27 11.40 18.61 -40.06
CA ALA A 27 11.20 18.22 -38.67
C ALA A 27 11.45 16.71 -38.63
N SER A 28 12.50 16.28 -37.97
CA SER A 28 12.70 14.89 -37.61
C SER A 28 11.64 14.56 -36.55
N ASP A 29 10.52 14.02 -37.03
CA ASP A 29 9.55 13.34 -36.22
C ASP A 29 10.26 12.08 -35.67
N THR A 30 10.85 12.20 -34.48
CA THR A 30 11.30 11.06 -33.71
C THR A 30 10.04 10.36 -33.20
N THR A 31 9.41 9.56 -34.03
CA THR A 31 8.47 8.55 -33.60
C THR A 31 9.23 7.61 -32.67
N GLN A 32 9.14 7.89 -31.37
CA GLN A 32 9.55 6.98 -30.32
C GLN A 32 8.80 5.68 -30.57
N ALA A 33 9.47 4.55 -30.68
CA ALA A 33 8.84 3.25 -30.77
C ALA A 33 7.85 3.12 -29.60
N PRO A 34 6.62 2.57 -29.81
CA PRO A 34 5.68 2.32 -28.72
C PRO A 34 6.39 1.60 -27.58
N ALA A 35 6.18 2.03 -26.35
CA ALA A 35 6.71 1.33 -25.19
C ALA A 35 6.15 -0.11 -25.18
N GLU A 36 6.99 -1.07 -24.79
CA GLU A 36 6.57 -2.47 -24.63
C GLU A 36 5.37 -2.51 -23.65
N GLY A 37 4.19 -2.94 -24.13
CA GLY A 37 2.95 -2.92 -23.34
C GLY A 37 1.90 -1.89 -23.77
N ALA A 38 2.16 -1.07 -24.78
CA ALA A 38 1.24 -0.01 -25.25
C ALA A 38 -0.12 -0.51 -25.81
N ASP A 39 -0.24 -1.81 -26.13
CA ASP A 39 -1.45 -2.38 -26.72
C ASP A 39 -2.41 -3.05 -25.71
N VAL A 40 -2.10 -3.04 -24.40
CA VAL A 40 -2.94 -3.66 -23.38
C VAL A 40 -4.06 -2.71 -22.91
N LYS A 41 -5.31 -3.19 -22.91
CA LYS A 41 -6.46 -2.46 -22.34
C LYS A 41 -6.54 -2.73 -20.84
N VAL A 42 -6.31 -1.69 -20.05
CA VAL A 42 -6.28 -1.74 -18.58
C VAL A 42 -7.45 -0.98 -17.98
N ALA A 43 -8.08 -1.54 -16.97
CA ALA A 43 -9.06 -0.86 -16.14
C ALA A 43 -8.68 -0.93 -14.66
N VAL A 44 -9.10 0.07 -13.90
CA VAL A 44 -9.01 0.10 -12.44
C VAL A 44 -10.37 0.44 -11.85
N VAL A 45 -10.75 -0.30 -10.81
CA VAL A 45 -12.03 -0.13 -10.09
C VAL A 45 -11.71 0.40 -8.70
N TYR A 46 -12.22 1.59 -8.40
CA TYR A 46 -12.02 2.33 -7.17
C TYR A 46 -13.27 2.30 -6.27
N LEU A 47 -13.04 2.16 -4.98
CA LEU A 47 -14.08 2.29 -3.96
C LEU A 47 -14.54 3.75 -3.81
N GLY A 48 -13.61 4.70 -3.88
CA GLY A 48 -13.83 6.13 -3.76
C GLY A 48 -13.46 6.90 -5.02
N VAL A 49 -13.02 8.14 -4.83
CA VAL A 49 -12.59 9.07 -5.87
C VAL A 49 -11.08 9.29 -5.84
N PRO A 50 -10.41 9.54 -6.98
CA PRO A 50 -8.95 9.69 -7.07
C PRO A 50 -8.36 10.83 -6.23
N ASP A 51 -9.16 11.76 -5.76
CA ASP A 51 -8.73 12.92 -4.97
C ASP A 51 -9.10 12.85 -3.47
N ASP A 52 -9.43 11.65 -2.96
CA ASP A 52 -9.76 11.41 -1.54
C ASP A 52 -8.62 11.73 -0.57
N LYS A 53 -7.39 11.93 -1.07
CA LYS A 53 -6.15 12.14 -0.33
C LYS A 53 -5.70 10.92 0.50
N GLY A 54 -6.40 9.80 0.37
CA GLY A 54 -6.18 8.56 1.09
C GLY A 54 -5.84 7.38 0.19
N TRP A 55 -6.63 6.32 0.31
CA TRP A 55 -6.43 5.05 -0.35
C TRP A 55 -6.54 5.15 -1.87
N THR A 56 -7.66 5.69 -2.38
CA THR A 56 -7.90 5.80 -3.83
C THR A 56 -6.89 6.75 -4.48
N TYR A 57 -6.57 7.87 -3.82
CA TYR A 57 -5.54 8.79 -4.29
C TYR A 57 -4.19 8.08 -4.48
N GLN A 58 -3.78 7.24 -3.54
CA GLN A 58 -2.48 6.58 -3.64
C GLN A 58 -2.45 5.51 -4.73
N HIS A 59 -3.56 4.80 -4.96
CA HIS A 59 -3.71 3.92 -6.11
C HIS A 59 -3.66 4.70 -7.43
N GLU A 60 -4.33 5.85 -7.50
CA GLU A 60 -4.29 6.72 -8.68
C GLU A 60 -2.87 7.19 -9.00
N GLN A 61 -2.03 7.53 -7.98
CA GLN A 61 -0.62 7.87 -8.23
C GLN A 61 0.11 6.70 -8.92
N GLY A 62 -0.18 5.47 -8.53
CA GLY A 62 0.36 4.27 -9.18
C GLY A 62 -0.13 4.09 -10.61
N ILE A 63 -1.40 4.36 -10.88
CA ILE A 63 -1.98 4.31 -12.24
C ILE A 63 -1.41 5.39 -13.14
N LEU A 64 -1.25 6.62 -12.63
CA LEU A 64 -0.59 7.71 -13.38
C LEU A 64 0.86 7.36 -13.75
N GLN A 65 1.59 6.70 -12.85
CA GLN A 65 2.94 6.20 -13.16
C GLN A 65 2.89 5.14 -14.27
N LEU A 66 1.96 4.18 -14.21
CA LEU A 66 1.78 3.17 -15.24
C LEU A 66 1.50 3.82 -16.61
N GLU A 67 0.57 4.78 -16.68
CA GLU A 67 0.25 5.52 -17.91
C GLU A 67 1.46 6.26 -18.46
N GLN A 68 2.22 6.93 -17.57
CA GLN A 68 3.44 7.64 -17.97
C GLN A 68 4.52 6.70 -18.53
N GLU A 69 4.71 5.52 -17.92
CA GLU A 69 5.75 4.58 -18.32
C GLU A 69 5.41 3.80 -19.59
N LEU A 70 4.13 3.45 -19.79
CA LEU A 70 3.70 2.59 -20.90
C LEU A 70 3.00 3.34 -22.04
N GLY A 71 2.55 4.57 -21.80
CA GLY A 71 1.79 5.34 -22.79
C GLY A 71 0.39 4.76 -23.04
N VAL A 72 -0.14 3.94 -22.12
CA VAL A 72 -1.50 3.42 -22.17
C VAL A 72 -2.47 4.36 -21.48
N GLU A 73 -3.73 4.35 -21.88
CA GLU A 73 -4.82 5.00 -21.15
C GLU A 73 -5.52 3.95 -20.28
N VAL A 74 -5.62 4.19 -18.97
CA VAL A 74 -6.30 3.31 -18.03
C VAL A 74 -7.73 3.79 -17.79
N LYS A 75 -8.71 2.90 -17.96
CA LYS A 75 -10.11 3.18 -17.61
C LYS A 75 -10.28 3.20 -16.10
N ARG A 76 -10.74 4.31 -15.53
CA ARG A 76 -11.15 4.45 -14.13
C ARG A 76 -12.64 4.21 -13.99
N VAL A 77 -13.04 3.38 -13.00
CA VAL A 77 -14.44 3.25 -12.56
C VAL A 77 -14.47 3.57 -11.08
N GLU A 78 -15.07 4.71 -10.76
CA GLU A 78 -15.04 5.31 -9.44
C GLU A 78 -16.32 5.02 -8.64
N ASN A 79 -16.25 5.10 -7.30
CA ASN A 79 -17.39 4.96 -6.39
C ASN A 79 -18.15 3.64 -6.59
N VAL A 80 -17.43 2.56 -6.85
CA VAL A 80 -18.04 1.22 -6.97
C VAL A 80 -18.21 0.63 -5.56
N PRO A 81 -19.45 0.34 -5.12
CA PRO A 81 -19.65 -0.30 -3.83
C PRO A 81 -19.05 -1.70 -3.78
N GLU A 82 -18.54 -2.09 -2.61
CA GLU A 82 -18.08 -3.46 -2.38
C GLU A 82 -19.21 -4.49 -2.40
N GLY A 83 -18.85 -5.75 -2.46
CA GLY A 83 -19.79 -6.87 -2.45
C GLY A 83 -20.46 -7.11 -3.80
N ALA A 84 -21.67 -7.65 -3.79
CA ALA A 84 -22.37 -8.11 -5.00
C ALA A 84 -22.59 -7.03 -6.06
N ASP A 85 -22.69 -5.78 -5.65
CA ASP A 85 -22.92 -4.66 -6.59
C ASP A 85 -21.73 -4.42 -7.52
N SER A 86 -20.50 -4.79 -7.09
CA SER A 86 -19.30 -4.67 -7.93
C SER A 86 -19.19 -5.72 -9.05
N GLU A 87 -19.91 -6.85 -8.93
CA GLU A 87 -19.88 -7.95 -9.92
C GLU A 87 -20.26 -7.47 -11.31
N ALA A 88 -21.33 -6.65 -11.41
CA ALA A 88 -21.76 -6.08 -12.67
C ALA A 88 -20.71 -5.17 -13.33
N THR A 89 -19.91 -4.47 -12.52
CA THR A 89 -18.81 -3.62 -13.03
C THR A 89 -17.70 -4.48 -13.61
N PHE A 90 -17.27 -5.54 -12.94
CA PHE A 90 -16.24 -6.44 -13.45
C PHE A 90 -16.69 -7.17 -14.70
N GLU A 91 -17.95 -7.65 -14.74
CA GLU A 91 -18.56 -8.28 -15.91
C GLU A 91 -18.58 -7.32 -17.12
N ALA A 92 -19.00 -6.07 -16.93
CA ALA A 92 -19.03 -5.08 -17.98
C ALA A 92 -17.64 -4.77 -18.54
N LEU A 93 -16.62 -4.62 -17.68
CA LEU A 93 -15.25 -4.38 -18.10
C LEU A 93 -14.68 -5.57 -18.89
N ALA A 94 -14.93 -6.79 -18.43
CA ALA A 94 -14.50 -8.01 -19.13
C ALA A 94 -15.17 -8.09 -20.52
N ALA A 95 -16.49 -7.87 -20.60
CA ALA A 95 -17.25 -7.88 -21.86
C ALA A 95 -16.81 -6.77 -22.82
N ASP A 96 -16.37 -5.61 -22.32
CA ASP A 96 -15.81 -4.51 -23.12
C ASP A 96 -14.38 -4.78 -23.61
N GLY A 97 -13.81 -5.95 -23.27
CA GLY A 97 -12.51 -6.43 -23.74
C GLY A 97 -11.32 -5.81 -23.03
N TYR A 98 -11.46 -5.42 -21.75
CA TYR A 98 -10.31 -5.10 -20.91
C TYR A 98 -9.55 -6.38 -20.57
N GLN A 99 -8.25 -6.36 -20.81
CA GLN A 99 -7.36 -7.52 -20.64
C GLN A 99 -6.78 -7.61 -19.23
N LEU A 100 -6.71 -6.48 -18.52
CA LEU A 100 -6.23 -6.36 -17.16
C LEU A 100 -7.17 -5.47 -16.35
N ILE A 101 -7.66 -5.99 -15.23
CA ILE A 101 -8.56 -5.29 -14.33
C ILE A 101 -7.97 -5.29 -12.92
N PHE A 102 -7.62 -4.12 -12.41
CA PHE A 102 -7.23 -3.91 -11.03
C PHE A 102 -8.46 -3.57 -10.18
N ALA A 103 -8.67 -4.27 -9.08
CA ALA A 103 -9.71 -3.99 -8.09
C ALA A 103 -9.05 -3.58 -6.77
N THR A 104 -9.32 -2.36 -6.32
CA THR A 104 -8.55 -1.71 -5.27
C THR A 104 -9.23 -1.74 -3.90
N SER A 105 -10.03 -2.76 -3.59
CA SER A 105 -10.63 -2.90 -2.27
C SER A 105 -10.82 -4.34 -1.82
N PHE A 106 -10.81 -4.56 -0.50
CA PHE A 106 -10.94 -5.87 0.14
C PHE A 106 -12.23 -6.59 -0.28
N GLY A 107 -13.37 -5.91 -0.24
CA GLY A 107 -14.68 -6.50 -0.54
C GLY A 107 -14.94 -6.80 -2.02
N TYR A 108 -13.98 -6.52 -2.91
CA TYR A 108 -14.09 -6.87 -4.33
C TYR A 108 -13.68 -8.32 -4.65
N GLY A 109 -13.02 -9.02 -3.72
CA GLY A 109 -12.43 -10.32 -3.99
C GLY A 109 -13.44 -11.38 -4.44
N ALA A 110 -14.51 -11.60 -3.69
CA ALA A 110 -15.50 -12.62 -4.02
C ALA A 110 -16.26 -12.33 -5.33
N PRO A 111 -16.80 -11.10 -5.57
CA PRO A 111 -17.45 -10.78 -6.85
C PRO A 111 -16.49 -10.86 -8.04
N MET A 112 -15.25 -10.36 -7.90
CA MET A 112 -14.24 -10.45 -8.95
C MET A 112 -13.88 -11.91 -9.28
N ALA A 113 -13.72 -12.76 -8.27
CA ALA A 113 -13.40 -14.17 -8.47
C ALA A 113 -14.52 -14.92 -9.22
N LYS A 114 -15.81 -14.58 -8.98
CA LYS A 114 -16.94 -15.14 -9.72
C LYS A 114 -16.90 -14.76 -11.21
N VAL A 115 -16.61 -13.51 -11.52
CA VAL A 115 -16.46 -13.01 -12.90
C VAL A 115 -15.24 -13.68 -13.57
N ALA A 116 -14.12 -13.78 -12.86
CA ALA A 116 -12.89 -14.37 -13.40
C ALA A 116 -13.05 -15.82 -13.89
N VAL A 117 -13.95 -16.62 -13.27
CA VAL A 117 -14.29 -17.97 -13.73
C VAL A 117 -14.85 -17.96 -15.15
N ASN A 118 -15.64 -16.95 -15.50
CA ASN A 118 -16.34 -16.86 -16.79
C ASN A 118 -15.51 -16.16 -17.88
N HIS A 119 -14.44 -15.45 -17.49
CA HIS A 119 -13.58 -14.67 -18.39
C HIS A 119 -12.10 -15.08 -18.25
N PRO A 120 -11.72 -16.31 -18.62
CA PRO A 120 -10.35 -16.80 -18.45
C PRO A 120 -9.29 -16.05 -19.26
N GLU A 121 -9.72 -15.26 -20.27
CA GLU A 121 -8.85 -14.41 -21.10
C GLU A 121 -8.48 -13.08 -20.43
N VAL A 122 -9.17 -12.69 -19.37
CA VAL A 122 -8.94 -11.43 -18.63
C VAL A 122 -8.08 -11.71 -17.40
N CYS A 123 -7.09 -10.86 -17.14
CA CYS A 123 -6.28 -10.92 -15.94
C CYS A 123 -6.89 -10.03 -14.85
N PHE A 124 -7.23 -10.63 -13.72
CA PHE A 124 -7.81 -9.95 -12.58
C PHE A 124 -6.79 -9.82 -11.46
N GLN A 125 -6.70 -8.63 -10.85
CA GLN A 125 -5.78 -8.34 -9.75
C GLN A 125 -6.53 -7.70 -8.59
N TRP A 126 -6.57 -8.38 -7.46
CA TRP A 126 -7.33 -7.98 -6.27
C TRP A 126 -6.40 -7.45 -5.17
N ALA A 127 -6.56 -6.17 -4.81
CA ALA A 127 -5.80 -5.55 -3.71
C ALA A 127 -6.29 -6.03 -2.34
N THR A 128 -5.37 -6.07 -1.39
CA THR A 128 -5.57 -6.37 0.04
C THR A 128 -6.02 -7.79 0.38
N GLY A 129 -6.43 -8.55 -0.63
CA GLY A 129 -6.94 -9.88 -0.45
C GLY A 129 -5.87 -10.95 -0.23
N ALA A 130 -6.20 -11.97 0.55
CA ALA A 130 -5.53 -13.26 0.56
C ALA A 130 -6.45 -14.30 -0.10
N LYS A 131 -5.93 -15.08 -1.04
CA LYS A 131 -6.74 -16.11 -1.74
C LYS A 131 -7.40 -17.11 -0.81
N PHE A 132 -6.79 -17.38 0.34
CA PHE A 132 -7.38 -18.20 1.39
C PHE A 132 -8.80 -17.76 1.74
N LEU A 133 -9.07 -16.46 1.82
CA LEU A 133 -10.38 -15.89 2.18
C LEU A 133 -11.48 -16.19 1.15
N LEU A 134 -11.12 -16.56 -0.07
CA LEU A 134 -12.06 -16.97 -1.12
C LEU A 134 -12.46 -18.46 -1.01
N THR A 135 -11.69 -19.23 -0.27
CA THR A 135 -11.96 -20.67 -0.06
C THR A 135 -12.95 -20.92 1.07
N LYS A 136 -13.61 -22.07 1.08
CA LYS A 136 -14.51 -22.46 2.19
C LYS A 136 -13.82 -22.49 3.54
N ALA A 137 -12.54 -22.83 3.59
CA ALA A 137 -11.74 -22.82 4.81
C ALA A 137 -11.55 -21.40 5.36
N GLY A 138 -11.45 -20.40 4.48
CA GLY A 138 -11.39 -18.97 4.84
C GLY A 138 -12.74 -18.25 4.88
N GLY A 139 -13.86 -18.98 4.75
CA GLY A 139 -15.21 -18.41 4.78
C GLY A 139 -15.79 -18.03 3.41
N GLY A 140 -15.07 -18.27 2.32
CA GLY A 140 -15.49 -18.00 0.95
C GLY A 140 -16.32 -19.12 0.31
N GLU A 141 -16.54 -19.02 -0.99
CA GLU A 141 -17.41 -19.92 -1.74
C GLU A 141 -16.68 -21.06 -2.48
N PHE A 142 -15.37 -20.89 -2.83
CA PHE A 142 -14.60 -21.89 -3.55
C PHE A 142 -14.20 -23.06 -2.64
N ALA A 143 -14.15 -24.26 -3.20
CA ALA A 143 -13.89 -25.48 -2.41
C ALA A 143 -12.52 -25.41 -1.69
N ASP A 144 -11.49 -25.05 -2.44
CA ASP A 144 -10.09 -24.94 -2.03
C ASP A 144 -9.32 -24.05 -3.02
N PHE A 145 -7.99 -24.00 -2.90
CA PHE A 145 -7.14 -23.20 -3.79
C PHE A 145 -7.18 -23.67 -5.26
N ASP A 146 -7.34 -24.97 -5.51
CA ASP A 146 -7.39 -25.53 -6.87
C ASP A 146 -8.68 -25.15 -7.61
N ALA A 147 -9.72 -24.79 -6.86
CA ALA A 147 -10.99 -24.32 -7.41
C ALA A 147 -11.01 -22.83 -7.75
N LEU A 148 -9.99 -22.06 -7.35
CA LEU A 148 -9.90 -20.65 -7.65
C LEU A 148 -9.61 -20.39 -9.13
N PRO A 149 -10.10 -19.27 -9.71
CA PRO A 149 -9.82 -18.95 -11.10
C PRO A 149 -8.31 -18.75 -11.34
N ALA A 150 -7.81 -19.41 -12.40
CA ALA A 150 -6.39 -19.41 -12.74
C ALA A 150 -5.86 -18.07 -13.28
N ASN A 151 -6.73 -17.08 -13.47
CA ASN A 151 -6.46 -15.74 -13.98
C ASN A 151 -6.65 -14.65 -12.90
N LEU A 152 -6.68 -15.04 -11.62
CA LEU A 152 -6.81 -14.15 -10.48
C LEU A 152 -5.50 -14.09 -9.70
N GLY A 153 -4.88 -12.91 -9.64
CA GLY A 153 -3.79 -12.57 -8.73
C GLY A 153 -4.27 -11.70 -7.57
N THR A 154 -3.48 -11.67 -6.50
CA THR A 154 -3.67 -10.72 -5.41
C THR A 154 -2.42 -9.88 -5.17
N TYR A 155 -2.59 -8.68 -4.64
CA TYR A 155 -1.47 -7.82 -4.32
C TYR A 155 -1.75 -6.97 -3.08
N PHE A 156 -0.74 -6.85 -2.24
CA PHE A 156 -0.76 -5.94 -1.10
C PHE A 156 0.66 -5.57 -0.68
N GLY A 157 0.79 -4.70 0.32
CA GLY A 157 2.07 -4.35 0.92
C GLY A 157 2.13 -4.74 2.40
N ALA A 158 3.35 -4.95 2.89
CA ALA A 158 3.67 -5.22 4.28
C ALA A 158 3.47 -3.97 5.14
N ALA A 159 2.20 -3.52 5.25
CA ALA A 159 1.83 -2.31 5.99
C ALA A 159 2.33 -2.34 7.44
N GLU A 160 2.39 -3.51 8.05
CA GLU A 160 2.88 -3.71 9.42
C GLU A 160 4.31 -3.18 9.63
N GLU A 161 5.16 -3.20 8.60
CA GLU A 161 6.51 -2.65 8.68
C GLU A 161 6.47 -1.14 8.93
N ALA A 162 5.71 -0.39 8.11
CA ALA A 162 5.54 1.05 8.27
C ALA A 162 4.67 1.42 9.46
N ARG A 163 3.68 0.58 9.80
CA ARG A 163 2.84 0.75 11.01
C ARG A 163 3.69 0.70 12.27
N TYR A 164 4.61 -0.26 12.37
CA TYR A 164 5.53 -0.34 13.50
C TYR A 164 6.38 0.93 13.62
N LEU A 165 6.97 1.39 12.51
CA LEU A 165 7.80 2.59 12.48
C LEU A 165 7.02 3.85 12.84
N SER A 166 5.80 4.00 12.34
CA SER A 166 4.92 5.12 12.70
C SER A 166 4.44 5.04 14.15
N GLY A 167 4.31 3.82 14.70
CA GLY A 167 4.08 3.59 16.11
C GLY A 167 5.20 4.13 17.01
N ILE A 168 6.48 4.00 16.60
CA ILE A 168 7.60 4.61 17.31
C ILE A 168 7.43 6.13 17.42
N ALA A 169 7.04 6.80 16.31
CA ALA A 169 6.78 8.25 16.34
C ALA A 169 5.67 8.61 17.33
N ALA A 170 4.57 7.83 17.33
CA ALA A 170 3.45 8.03 18.24
C ALA A 170 3.83 7.79 19.71
N GLY A 171 4.57 6.73 20.00
CA GLY A 171 5.03 6.38 21.37
C GLY A 171 5.98 7.42 21.96
N LYS A 172 6.81 8.07 21.13
CA LYS A 172 7.66 9.20 21.53
C LYS A 172 6.89 10.50 21.69
N ALA A 173 5.81 10.70 20.93
CA ALA A 173 5.03 11.95 20.92
C ALA A 173 4.01 12.04 22.06
N THR A 174 3.44 10.91 22.52
CA THR A 174 2.42 10.92 23.59
C THR A 174 2.99 11.38 24.93
N LYS A 175 2.22 12.17 25.67
CA LYS A 175 2.58 12.70 26.98
C LYS A 175 1.81 12.02 28.12
N ASN A 176 0.68 11.41 27.79
CA ASN A 176 -0.19 10.78 28.78
C ASN A 176 -0.36 9.26 28.55
N ASN A 177 0.42 8.68 27.63
CA ASN A 177 0.44 7.26 27.28
C ASN A 177 -0.90 6.75 26.69
N LYS A 178 -1.71 7.64 26.13
CA LYS A 178 -2.99 7.31 25.50
C LYS A 178 -3.00 7.70 24.03
N ILE A 179 -3.01 6.71 23.17
CA ILE A 179 -3.12 6.87 21.72
C ILE A 179 -4.50 6.40 21.29
N GLY A 180 -5.18 7.17 20.44
CA GLY A 180 -6.43 6.79 19.80
C GLY A 180 -6.18 6.20 18.41
N TYR A 181 -7.00 5.25 18.02
CA TYR A 181 -6.93 4.63 16.71
C TYR A 181 -8.32 4.53 16.09
N VAL A 182 -8.60 5.32 15.05
CA VAL A 182 -9.85 5.24 14.30
C VAL A 182 -9.68 4.16 13.22
N ALA A 183 -10.50 3.12 13.26
CA ALA A 183 -10.35 1.93 12.43
C ALA A 183 -11.63 1.55 11.69
N ALA A 184 -11.52 1.02 10.46
CA ALA A 184 -12.64 0.67 9.61
C ALA A 184 -13.34 -0.62 10.05
N PHE A 185 -12.80 -1.77 9.74
CA PHE A 185 -13.39 -3.08 9.99
C PHE A 185 -12.47 -4.01 10.77
N PRO A 186 -12.99 -4.89 11.62
CA PRO A 186 -12.21 -5.86 12.40
C PRO A 186 -11.81 -7.07 11.55
N ILE A 187 -10.99 -6.85 10.55
CA ILE A 187 -10.44 -7.87 9.65
C ILE A 187 -8.93 -8.03 9.85
N PRO A 188 -8.31 -9.14 9.45
CA PRO A 188 -6.88 -9.40 9.68
C PRO A 188 -5.96 -8.26 9.23
N GLU A 189 -6.24 -7.62 8.10
CA GLU A 189 -5.50 -6.47 7.59
C GLU A 189 -5.43 -5.32 8.62
N VAL A 190 -6.59 -4.91 9.13
CA VAL A 190 -6.70 -3.77 10.05
C VAL A 190 -6.14 -4.11 11.42
N LEU A 191 -6.46 -5.32 11.94
CA LEU A 191 -5.95 -5.82 13.21
C LEU A 191 -4.42 -5.94 13.19
N ARG A 192 -3.84 -6.45 12.10
CA ARG A 192 -2.39 -6.51 11.89
C ARG A 192 -1.74 -5.12 11.95
N GLY A 193 -2.36 -4.14 11.29
CA GLY A 193 -1.89 -2.75 11.29
C GLY A 193 -1.90 -2.13 12.69
N ILE A 194 -2.99 -2.29 13.46
CA ILE A 194 -3.14 -1.81 14.84
C ILE A 194 -2.09 -2.48 15.75
N ASN A 195 -1.95 -3.80 15.62
CA ASN A 195 -1.02 -4.57 16.44
C ASN A 195 0.43 -4.15 16.20
N ALA A 196 0.87 -4.05 14.94
CA ALA A 196 2.22 -3.60 14.61
C ALA A 196 2.50 -2.17 15.08
N PHE A 197 1.55 -1.25 14.91
CA PHE A 197 1.61 0.11 15.42
C PHE A 197 1.77 0.13 16.95
N THR A 198 0.98 -0.65 17.67
CA THR A 198 1.05 -0.75 19.13
C THR A 198 2.38 -1.30 19.60
N LEU A 199 2.90 -2.35 18.95
CA LEU A 199 4.24 -2.89 19.24
C LEU A 199 5.32 -1.82 19.02
N GLY A 200 5.23 -1.04 17.94
CA GLY A 200 6.14 0.07 17.68
C GLY A 200 6.08 1.15 18.75
N ALA A 201 4.90 1.58 19.15
CA ALA A 201 4.72 2.58 20.20
C ALA A 201 5.25 2.09 21.56
N ARG A 202 4.96 0.85 21.93
CA ARG A 202 5.40 0.24 23.18
C ARG A 202 6.88 -0.11 23.22
N SER A 203 7.54 -0.24 22.06
CA SER A 203 9.00 -0.48 22.01
C SER A 203 9.81 0.70 22.56
N VAL A 204 9.25 1.91 22.55
CA VAL A 204 9.88 3.14 23.06
C VAL A 204 9.18 3.72 24.29
N ASN A 205 7.96 3.27 24.56
CA ASN A 205 7.17 3.69 25.73
C ASN A 205 6.26 2.53 26.17
N PRO A 206 6.73 1.64 27.06
CA PRO A 206 6.01 0.42 27.46
C PRO A 206 4.63 0.66 28.10
N ASP A 207 4.40 1.86 28.65
CA ASP A 207 3.15 2.22 29.34
C ASP A 207 2.04 2.67 28.38
N VAL A 208 2.33 2.79 27.08
CA VAL A 208 1.36 3.20 26.07
C VAL A 208 0.21 2.21 25.97
N THR A 209 -0.99 2.78 25.89
CA THR A 209 -2.22 2.08 25.48
C THR A 209 -2.75 2.67 24.17
N VAL A 210 -3.26 1.81 23.28
CA VAL A 210 -3.87 2.22 22.00
C VAL A 210 -5.36 1.89 22.07
N GLN A 211 -6.20 2.93 22.17
CA GLN A 211 -7.66 2.79 22.23
C GLN A 211 -8.25 2.80 20.83
N VAL A 212 -8.92 1.71 20.45
CA VAL A 212 -9.52 1.53 19.12
C VAL A 212 -10.99 1.90 19.13
N THR A 213 -11.42 2.63 18.09
CA THR A 213 -12.83 2.89 17.77
C THR A 213 -13.12 2.47 16.34
N TRP A 214 -14.13 1.59 16.18
CA TRP A 214 -14.54 1.07 14.89
C TRP A 214 -15.60 1.94 14.24
N THR A 215 -15.42 2.31 12.97
CA THR A 215 -16.36 3.11 12.17
C THR A 215 -17.31 2.25 11.34
N LYS A 216 -16.94 1.01 11.02
CA LYS A 216 -17.67 0.10 10.13
C LYS A 216 -17.80 0.64 8.69
N THR A 217 -16.90 1.50 8.28
CA THR A 217 -16.79 2.04 6.93
C THR A 217 -15.32 2.30 6.58
N TRP A 218 -14.95 2.23 5.29
CA TRP A 218 -13.62 2.63 4.82
C TRP A 218 -13.50 4.15 4.71
N PHE A 219 -14.59 4.79 4.25
CA PHE A 219 -14.62 6.22 3.97
C PHE A 219 -15.96 6.83 4.41
N ASP A 220 -15.96 7.60 5.46
CA ASP A 220 -17.07 8.47 5.88
C ASP A 220 -16.51 9.62 6.74
N PRO A 221 -16.32 10.82 6.17
CA PRO A 221 -15.74 11.96 6.89
C PRO A 221 -16.48 12.31 8.18
N THR A 222 -17.80 12.12 8.21
CA THR A 222 -18.63 12.43 9.39
C THR A 222 -18.39 11.44 10.51
N ILE A 223 -18.44 10.16 10.22
CA ILE A 223 -18.23 9.09 11.21
C ILE A 223 -16.78 9.08 11.71
N GLU A 224 -15.81 9.25 10.82
CA GLU A 224 -14.39 9.32 11.17
C GLU A 224 -14.08 10.48 12.11
N LYS A 225 -14.62 11.66 11.83
CA LYS A 225 -14.51 12.82 12.70
C LYS A 225 -15.11 12.58 14.07
N GLN A 226 -16.33 12.06 14.14
CA GLN A 226 -17.00 11.77 15.41
C GLN A 226 -16.23 10.76 16.26
N ALA A 227 -15.68 9.71 15.62
CA ALA A 227 -14.84 8.73 16.29
C ALA A 227 -13.56 9.36 16.86
N ALA A 228 -12.89 10.20 16.07
CA ALA A 228 -11.69 10.92 16.50
C ALA A 228 -11.99 11.90 17.65
N GLU A 229 -13.05 12.71 17.55
CA GLU A 229 -13.45 13.63 18.59
C GLU A 229 -13.77 12.91 19.91
N SER A 230 -14.46 11.75 19.84
CA SER A 230 -14.75 10.93 21.02
C SER A 230 -13.49 10.41 21.72
N LEU A 231 -12.49 9.96 20.94
CA LEU A 231 -11.19 9.52 21.47
C LEU A 231 -10.42 10.69 22.12
N LEU A 232 -10.41 11.84 21.48
CA LEU A 232 -9.76 13.06 21.99
C LEU A 232 -10.41 13.54 23.31
N ASP A 233 -11.75 13.49 23.40
CA ASP A 233 -12.50 13.83 24.60
C ASP A 233 -12.27 12.83 25.75
N ALA A 234 -11.91 11.56 25.42
CA ALA A 234 -11.47 10.54 26.38
C ALA A 234 -10.00 10.73 26.85
N GLY A 235 -9.33 11.79 26.39
CA GLY A 235 -8.00 12.18 26.82
C GLY A 235 -6.84 11.58 26.01
N VAL A 236 -7.11 11.12 24.79
CA VAL A 236 -6.08 10.77 23.81
C VAL A 236 -5.32 12.01 23.39
N ASP A 237 -3.99 11.95 23.27
CA ASP A 237 -3.12 13.04 22.83
C ASP A 237 -2.32 12.76 21.56
N VAL A 238 -2.44 11.54 21.05
CA VAL A 238 -1.96 11.15 19.71
C VAL A 238 -3.05 10.37 19.01
N MET A 239 -3.39 10.73 17.78
CA MET A 239 -4.37 10.05 16.93
C MET A 239 -3.66 9.25 15.86
N ALA A 240 -4.14 8.03 15.59
CA ALA A 240 -3.77 7.21 14.45
C ALA A 240 -5.03 6.71 13.75
N GLN A 241 -4.90 6.21 12.52
CA GLN A 241 -6.06 5.76 11.75
C GLN A 241 -5.74 4.61 10.80
N HIS A 242 -6.79 3.85 10.49
CA HIS A 242 -6.91 3.00 9.31
C HIS A 242 -8.22 3.38 8.62
N GLN A 243 -8.21 4.55 8.01
CA GLN A 243 -9.33 5.27 7.41
C GLN A 243 -8.81 6.07 6.23
N ASP A 244 -9.69 6.45 5.32
CA ASP A 244 -9.34 7.04 4.04
C ASP A 244 -9.48 8.58 4.01
N THR A 245 -9.97 9.22 5.10
CA THR A 245 -10.06 10.68 5.13
C THR A 245 -9.00 11.32 6.04
N THR A 246 -8.85 12.64 5.93
CA THR A 246 -7.98 13.42 6.83
C THR A 246 -8.69 13.90 8.11
N GLU A 247 -9.97 13.58 8.30
CA GLU A 247 -10.78 14.08 9.43
C GLU A 247 -10.20 13.74 10.80
N PRO A 248 -9.63 12.53 11.06
CA PRO A 248 -8.98 12.26 12.34
C PRO A 248 -7.80 13.19 12.62
N GLY A 249 -7.04 13.54 11.58
CA GLY A 249 -5.91 14.49 11.68
C GLY A 249 -6.37 15.93 11.93
N LEU A 250 -7.42 16.38 11.24
CA LEU A 250 -8.02 17.70 11.44
C LEU A 250 -8.58 17.84 12.87
N ALA A 251 -9.24 16.82 13.38
CA ALA A 251 -9.74 16.79 14.76
C ALA A 251 -8.57 16.84 15.78
N ALA A 252 -7.50 16.09 15.53
CA ALA A 252 -6.30 16.11 16.36
C ALA A 252 -5.64 17.51 16.38
N ASP A 253 -5.45 18.13 15.22
CA ASP A 253 -4.84 19.46 15.10
C ASP A 253 -5.66 20.52 15.83
N ALA A 254 -6.98 20.50 15.68
CA ALA A 254 -7.90 21.40 16.35
C ALA A 254 -7.85 21.31 17.90
N LYS A 255 -7.46 20.15 18.45
CA LYS A 255 -7.32 19.90 19.89
C LYS A 255 -5.86 19.99 20.38
N GLY A 256 -4.89 20.28 19.50
CA GLY A 256 -3.47 20.32 19.81
C GLY A 256 -2.85 18.96 20.09
N ALA A 257 -3.52 17.88 19.69
CA ALA A 257 -3.02 16.50 19.70
C ALA A 257 -2.11 16.24 18.48
N LYS A 258 -1.41 15.11 18.49
CA LYS A 258 -0.58 14.66 17.35
C LYS A 258 -1.33 13.65 16.49
N TRP A 259 -0.82 13.46 15.25
CA TRP A 259 -1.48 12.59 14.29
C TRP A 259 -0.47 11.76 13.47
N VAL A 260 -0.73 10.47 13.41
CA VAL A 260 -0.16 9.56 12.43
C VAL A 260 -1.22 9.28 11.37
N GLY A 261 -0.97 9.77 10.17
CA GLY A 261 -1.87 9.56 9.04
C GLY A 261 -1.80 8.16 8.44
N TYR A 262 -2.45 7.99 7.29
CA TYR A 262 -2.46 6.73 6.56
C TYR A 262 -2.57 6.95 5.05
N ASN A 263 -2.08 5.99 4.28
CA ASN A 263 -2.10 5.87 2.83
C ASN A 263 -1.18 6.84 2.08
N SER A 264 -1.17 8.12 2.41
CA SER A 264 -0.42 9.14 1.65
C SER A 264 0.23 10.19 2.55
N ASP A 265 1.15 10.98 1.99
CA ASP A 265 1.71 12.16 2.66
C ASP A 265 0.74 13.33 2.53
N VAL A 266 -0.02 13.57 3.58
CA VAL A 266 -1.01 14.65 3.67
C VAL A 266 -0.68 15.63 4.81
N LYS A 267 0.62 15.82 5.10
CA LYS A 267 1.12 16.74 6.13
C LYS A 267 0.44 18.11 6.06
N GLU A 268 0.15 18.61 4.87
CA GLU A 268 -0.45 19.93 4.67
C GLU A 268 -1.88 20.05 5.22
N ALA A 269 -2.61 18.94 5.38
CA ALA A 269 -3.97 18.96 5.94
C ALA A 269 -3.98 19.32 7.43
N ALA A 270 -3.01 18.82 8.20
CA ALA A 270 -2.92 19.06 9.65
C ALA A 270 -1.45 19.19 10.09
N PRO A 271 -0.73 20.27 9.67
CA PRO A 271 0.72 20.34 9.79
C PRO A 271 1.23 20.40 11.24
N ASN A 272 0.44 20.93 12.19
CA ASN A 272 0.84 20.99 13.59
C ASN A 272 0.64 19.66 14.32
N ALA A 273 -0.30 18.83 13.84
CA ALA A 273 -0.56 17.50 14.39
C ALA A 273 0.33 16.43 13.76
N TRP A 274 0.74 16.59 12.52
CA TRP A 274 1.41 15.59 11.71
C TRP A 274 2.69 15.03 12.36
N LEU A 275 2.79 13.69 12.40
CA LEU A 275 4.01 12.98 12.76
C LEU A 275 4.63 12.28 11.55
N THR A 276 3.90 11.43 10.89
CA THR A 276 4.25 10.69 9.66
C THR A 276 3.03 9.85 9.23
N ALA A 277 3.16 9.05 8.17
CA ALA A 277 2.16 8.03 7.80
C ALA A 277 2.81 6.81 7.12
N PRO A 278 2.27 5.61 7.28
CA PRO A 278 2.50 4.51 6.33
C PRO A 278 1.95 4.88 4.96
N THR A 279 2.76 4.68 3.91
CA THR A 279 2.41 5.01 2.52
C THR A 279 2.77 3.88 1.57
N TRP A 280 2.28 3.98 0.33
CA TRP A 280 2.37 2.95 -0.69
C TRP A 280 3.05 3.46 -1.95
N ASN A 281 3.65 2.55 -2.70
CA ASN A 281 4.20 2.80 -4.04
C ASN A 281 3.70 1.72 -5.01
N TRP A 282 2.46 1.86 -5.47
CA TRP A 282 1.77 0.88 -6.33
C TRP A 282 2.30 0.85 -7.76
N GLY A 283 2.87 1.95 -8.26
CA GLY A 283 3.25 2.12 -9.67
C GLY A 283 4.12 1.00 -10.24
N PRO A 284 5.22 0.60 -9.57
CA PRO A 284 6.08 -0.49 -10.06
C PRO A 284 5.33 -1.83 -10.21
N PHE A 285 4.42 -2.15 -9.29
CA PHE A 285 3.59 -3.36 -9.39
C PHE A 285 2.63 -3.27 -10.58
N TYR A 286 1.92 -2.15 -10.73
CA TYR A 286 0.99 -1.94 -11.84
C TYR A 286 1.68 -2.00 -13.19
N THR A 287 2.79 -1.30 -13.34
CA THR A 287 3.58 -1.32 -14.57
C THR A 287 4.12 -2.70 -14.91
N LYS A 288 4.66 -3.43 -13.92
CA LYS A 288 5.15 -4.79 -14.11
C LYS A 288 4.04 -5.74 -14.54
N THR A 289 2.87 -5.65 -13.90
CA THR A 289 1.71 -6.49 -14.20
C THR A 289 1.17 -6.20 -15.60
N ALA A 290 1.02 -4.93 -15.97
CA ALA A 290 0.57 -4.54 -17.31
C ALA A 290 1.53 -5.02 -18.41
N LYS A 291 2.83 -4.91 -18.21
CA LYS A 291 3.85 -5.47 -19.13
C LYS A 291 3.73 -6.99 -19.28
N ALA A 292 3.50 -7.71 -18.18
CA ALA A 292 3.32 -9.16 -18.22
C ALA A 292 2.06 -9.56 -19.02
N VAL A 293 0.94 -8.85 -18.81
CA VAL A 293 -0.32 -9.10 -19.54
C VAL A 293 -0.16 -8.77 -21.02
N ALA A 294 0.48 -7.67 -21.38
CA ALA A 294 0.80 -7.34 -22.77
C ALA A 294 1.69 -8.40 -23.44
N ALA A 295 2.55 -9.08 -22.69
CA ALA A 295 3.35 -10.22 -23.15
C ALA A 295 2.59 -11.56 -23.13
N GLY A 296 1.28 -11.56 -22.83
CA GLY A 296 0.44 -12.76 -22.81
C GLY A 296 0.51 -13.60 -21.52
N THR A 297 0.97 -13.01 -20.41
CA THR A 297 1.08 -13.71 -19.11
C THR A 297 0.30 -12.96 -18.03
N CYS A 298 -0.67 -13.62 -17.40
CA CYS A 298 -1.34 -13.08 -16.22
C CYS A 298 -0.58 -13.50 -14.96
N PRO A 299 0.00 -12.55 -14.18
CA PRO A 299 0.55 -12.88 -12.87
C PRO A 299 -0.58 -13.29 -11.91
N THR A 300 -0.47 -14.47 -11.32
CA THR A 300 -1.50 -15.02 -10.42
C THR A 300 -0.97 -15.33 -9.02
N ASP A 301 0.23 -14.92 -8.72
CA ASP A 301 0.82 -15.03 -7.39
C ASP A 301 0.07 -14.12 -6.38
N GLU A 302 0.23 -14.42 -5.10
CA GLU A 302 -0.14 -13.52 -4.02
C GLU A 302 1.06 -12.60 -3.76
N TYR A 303 1.09 -11.44 -4.44
CA TYR A 303 2.18 -10.49 -4.26
C TYR A 303 2.03 -9.73 -2.94
N TYR A 304 3.06 -9.81 -2.11
CA TYR A 304 3.15 -9.07 -0.85
C TYR A 304 4.44 -8.27 -0.80
N GLY A 305 4.36 -7.01 -1.24
CA GLY A 305 5.54 -6.13 -1.35
C GLY A 305 5.94 -5.53 -0.01
N THR A 306 7.23 -5.50 0.28
CA THR A 306 7.82 -5.04 1.54
C THR A 306 8.45 -3.65 1.42
N MET A 307 9.01 -3.12 2.51
CA MET A 307 9.89 -1.95 2.45
C MET A 307 11.15 -2.22 1.63
N GLN A 308 11.65 -3.46 1.64
CA GLN A 308 12.79 -3.86 0.82
C GLN A 308 12.47 -3.79 -0.68
N ASP A 309 11.24 -4.15 -1.07
CA ASP A 309 10.75 -4.05 -2.44
C ASP A 309 10.41 -2.60 -2.84
N GLY A 310 10.35 -1.69 -1.88
CA GLY A 310 9.94 -0.31 -2.09
C GLY A 310 8.43 -0.13 -2.27
N MET A 311 7.60 -1.16 -1.98
CA MET A 311 6.14 -1.08 -2.03
C MET A 311 5.58 -0.27 -0.87
N VAL A 312 6.16 -0.42 0.33
CA VAL A 312 5.73 0.25 1.55
C VAL A 312 6.82 1.20 2.02
N THR A 313 6.42 2.40 2.45
CA THR A 313 7.34 3.40 2.99
C THR A 313 6.67 4.26 4.05
N LEU A 314 7.42 5.21 4.61
CA LEU A 314 6.88 6.27 5.47
C LEU A 314 6.84 7.58 4.70
N ALA A 315 5.78 8.37 4.96
CA ALA A 315 5.68 9.77 4.60
C ALA A 315 6.74 10.62 5.30
N SER A 316 6.89 11.87 4.86
CA SER A 316 7.77 12.84 5.50
C SER A 316 7.44 13.03 6.99
N PHE A 317 8.45 13.28 7.80
CA PHE A 317 8.24 13.56 9.21
C PHE A 317 7.65 14.97 9.44
N GLY A 318 6.79 15.05 10.45
CA GLY A 318 6.29 16.32 10.96
C GLY A 318 7.36 17.08 11.75
N ASP A 319 7.18 18.39 11.86
CA ASP A 319 8.14 19.29 12.53
C ASP A 319 8.30 19.00 14.04
N SER A 320 7.33 18.31 14.63
CA SER A 320 7.36 17.89 16.04
C SER A 320 8.08 16.57 16.29
N VAL A 321 8.49 15.84 15.26
CA VAL A 321 9.32 14.63 15.39
C VAL A 321 10.76 15.08 15.48
N ASP A 322 11.38 14.95 16.66
CA ASP A 322 12.75 15.39 16.87
C ASP A 322 13.79 14.49 16.16
N ALA A 323 15.01 14.99 16.03
CA ALA A 323 16.08 14.33 15.29
C ALA A 323 16.47 12.97 15.90
N GLU A 324 16.34 12.79 17.23
CA GLU A 324 16.61 11.52 17.90
C GLU A 324 15.57 10.48 17.50
N THR A 325 14.30 10.85 17.52
CA THR A 325 13.18 9.99 17.08
C THR A 325 13.30 9.64 15.60
N GLN A 326 13.61 10.62 14.73
CA GLN A 326 13.84 10.36 13.31
C GLN A 326 14.99 9.37 13.11
N SER A 327 16.12 9.55 13.80
CA SER A 327 17.27 8.65 13.70
C SER A 327 16.94 7.21 14.13
N LEU A 328 16.17 7.06 15.22
CA LEU A 328 15.71 5.77 15.70
C LEU A 328 14.79 5.06 14.69
N ILE A 329 13.87 5.81 14.06
CA ILE A 329 12.98 5.26 13.05
C ILE A 329 13.77 4.83 11.81
N GLU A 330 14.71 5.66 11.33
CA GLU A 330 15.53 5.34 10.15
C GLU A 330 16.47 4.15 10.41
N GLU A 331 17.03 4.01 11.61
CA GLU A 331 17.79 2.82 12.01
C GLU A 331 16.91 1.57 11.97
N LYS A 332 15.73 1.62 12.55
CA LYS A 332 14.79 0.50 12.56
C LYS A 332 14.31 0.15 11.15
N LYS A 333 14.02 1.15 10.32
CA LYS A 333 13.69 1.00 8.90
C LYS A 333 14.82 0.31 8.13
N ALA A 334 16.07 0.73 8.35
CA ALA A 334 17.22 0.08 7.72
C ALA A 334 17.34 -1.40 8.11
N ALA A 335 17.13 -1.74 9.39
CA ALA A 335 17.12 -3.11 9.86
C ALA A 335 15.94 -3.93 9.24
N THR A 336 14.77 -3.31 9.03
CA THR A 336 13.63 -3.93 8.35
C THR A 336 13.98 -4.24 6.89
N ILE A 337 14.52 -3.27 6.16
CA ILE A 337 14.95 -3.44 4.76
C ILE A 337 16.05 -4.52 4.63
N ALA A 338 16.94 -4.62 5.60
CA ALA A 338 17.98 -5.66 5.64
C ALA A 338 17.47 -7.06 6.02
N GLY A 339 16.18 -7.19 6.42
CA GLY A 339 15.61 -8.45 6.92
C GLY A 339 16.08 -8.86 8.33
N GLU A 340 16.75 -7.94 9.03
CA GLU A 340 17.25 -8.14 10.39
C GLU A 340 16.16 -7.92 11.45
N PHE A 341 15.10 -7.20 11.11
CA PHE A 341 13.96 -6.93 11.96
C PHE A 341 12.65 -7.23 11.25
N ALA A 342 11.67 -7.77 11.99
CA ALA A 342 10.28 -7.89 11.57
C ALA A 342 9.36 -7.55 12.75
N PRO A 343 8.26 -6.79 12.55
CA PRO A 343 7.36 -6.35 13.62
C PRO A 343 6.81 -7.46 14.50
N PHE A 344 6.47 -8.59 13.89
CA PHE A 344 5.91 -9.75 14.58
C PHE A 344 6.98 -10.80 14.86
N THR A 345 8.02 -10.39 15.59
CA THR A 345 9.03 -11.29 16.17
C THR A 345 8.88 -11.24 17.69
N GLY A 346 8.69 -12.42 18.32
CA GLY A 346 8.47 -12.56 19.76
C GLY A 346 9.67 -12.17 20.63
N PRO A 347 9.44 -12.00 21.94
CA PRO A 347 8.21 -12.39 22.64
C PRO A 347 7.05 -11.40 22.47
N ILE A 348 5.85 -11.89 22.16
CA ILE A 348 4.64 -11.07 22.03
C ILE A 348 3.49 -11.75 22.77
N ASN A 349 2.77 -10.97 23.60
CA ASN A 349 1.55 -11.38 24.27
C ASN A 349 0.31 -10.84 23.54
N LYS A 350 -0.79 -11.57 23.66
CA LYS A 350 -2.12 -11.09 23.30
C LYS A 350 -2.65 -10.12 24.35
N GLN A 351 -3.73 -9.42 24.02
CA GLN A 351 -4.40 -8.45 24.89
C GLN A 351 -4.79 -9.03 26.26
N ASP A 352 -5.15 -10.29 26.31
CA ASP A 352 -5.51 -10.99 27.56
C ASP A 352 -4.32 -11.44 28.42
N GLY A 353 -3.09 -11.13 27.97
CA GLY A 353 -1.85 -11.51 28.63
C GLY A 353 -1.34 -12.91 28.26
N SER A 354 -2.07 -13.69 27.47
CA SER A 354 -1.60 -14.99 27.00
C SER A 354 -0.46 -14.82 25.98
N ALA A 355 0.55 -15.72 26.04
CA ALA A 355 1.64 -15.69 25.06
C ALA A 355 1.13 -16.04 23.66
N TRP A 356 1.59 -15.28 22.66
CA TRP A 356 1.36 -15.58 21.24
C TRP A 356 2.62 -16.07 20.57
N LEU A 357 3.71 -15.29 20.59
CA LEU A 357 5.00 -15.68 20.02
C LEU A 357 6.05 -15.78 21.11
N ALA A 358 6.82 -16.88 21.11
CA ALA A 358 7.97 -17.06 21.99
C ALA A 358 9.14 -16.17 21.53
N ASP A 359 10.19 -16.06 22.37
CA ASP A 359 11.38 -15.26 22.06
C ASP A 359 12.04 -15.73 20.75
N GLY A 360 12.23 -14.80 19.83
CA GLY A 360 12.79 -15.04 18.51
C GLY A 360 11.85 -15.73 17.49
N GLU A 361 10.66 -16.16 17.90
CA GLU A 361 9.67 -16.74 17.01
C GLU A 361 9.06 -15.65 16.10
N LYS A 362 8.89 -15.96 14.81
CA LYS A 362 8.27 -15.04 13.85
C LYS A 362 6.89 -15.55 13.44
N ALA A 363 5.94 -14.64 13.31
CA ALA A 363 4.62 -14.98 12.79
C ALA A 363 4.69 -15.38 11.32
N GLU A 364 3.93 -16.42 10.96
CA GLU A 364 3.77 -16.86 9.59
C GLU A 364 2.93 -15.87 8.78
N LEU A 365 3.34 -15.56 7.54
CA LEU A 365 2.65 -14.59 6.69
C LEU A 365 1.18 -14.97 6.44
N GLY A 366 0.92 -16.24 6.14
CA GLY A 366 -0.45 -16.71 5.90
C GLY A 366 -1.38 -16.44 7.09
N PHE A 367 -0.88 -16.67 8.32
CA PHE A 367 -1.62 -16.34 9.54
C PHE A 367 -1.90 -14.82 9.66
N LEU A 368 -0.90 -13.98 9.37
CA LEU A 368 -1.03 -12.52 9.42
C LEU A 368 -2.06 -11.99 8.42
N LEU A 369 -2.15 -12.62 7.25
CA LEU A 369 -3.05 -12.18 6.18
C LEU A 369 -4.49 -12.65 6.35
N GLY A 370 -4.72 -13.84 6.93
CA GLY A 370 -6.04 -14.45 6.93
C GLY A 370 -6.63 -14.79 8.31
N GLU A 371 -5.81 -14.95 9.35
CA GLU A 371 -6.25 -15.54 10.62
C GLU A 371 -5.99 -14.68 11.87
N MET A 372 -5.31 -13.52 11.71
CA MET A 372 -5.02 -12.63 12.83
C MET A 372 -6.29 -11.87 13.26
N LEU A 373 -7.06 -12.44 14.18
CA LEU A 373 -8.35 -11.91 14.69
C LEU A 373 -8.29 -11.56 16.18
N PHE A 374 -7.15 -11.05 16.68
CA PHE A 374 -6.98 -10.62 18.06
C PHE A 374 -6.10 -9.39 18.17
N PHE A 375 -6.11 -8.74 19.32
CA PHE A 375 -5.19 -7.67 19.66
C PHE A 375 -4.00 -8.17 20.47
N VAL A 376 -2.85 -7.50 20.30
CA VAL A 376 -1.68 -7.65 21.19
C VAL A 376 -1.87 -6.85 22.48
N GLU A 377 -1.03 -7.14 23.48
CA GLU A 377 -0.96 -6.39 24.73
C GLU A 377 -0.74 -4.90 24.49
N GLY A 378 -1.48 -4.05 25.22
CA GLY A 378 -1.45 -2.60 25.09
C GLY A 378 -2.57 -2.02 24.23
N VAL A 379 -3.28 -2.82 23.44
CA VAL A 379 -4.50 -2.38 22.74
C VAL A 379 -5.70 -2.42 23.69
N VAL A 380 -6.56 -1.41 23.61
CA VAL A 380 -7.82 -1.29 24.37
C VAL A 380 -8.99 -1.24 23.41
N GLY A 381 -9.97 -2.11 23.59
CA GLY A 381 -11.14 -2.26 22.73
C GLY A 381 -11.44 -3.72 22.42
N SER A 382 -12.41 -3.96 21.54
CA SER A 382 -12.79 -5.30 21.07
C SER A 382 -12.16 -5.56 19.69
N ALA A 383 -11.54 -6.72 19.50
CA ALA A 383 -11.05 -7.17 18.19
C ALA A 383 -12.20 -7.67 17.28
N GLU A 384 -13.41 -7.78 17.80
CA GLU A 384 -14.61 -8.19 17.06
C GLU A 384 -15.40 -6.95 16.53
N GLY A 385 -15.02 -5.76 16.98
CA GLY A 385 -15.59 -4.49 16.54
C GLY A 385 -16.77 -3.97 17.37
#